data_852f4c4af3c0af29649847c0f1cc260d
#
_entry.id   852f4c4af3c0af29649847c0f1cc260d
#
_cell.length_a   1.000
_cell.length_b   1.000
_cell.length_c   1.000
_cell.angle_alpha   90.00
_cell.angle_beta   90.00
_cell.angle_gamma   90.00
#
_symmetry.space_group_name_H-M   'P 1'
#
loop_
_entity.id
_entity.type
_entity.pdbx_description
1 polymer ?
#
loop_
_entity_poly.entity_id
_entity_poly.type
_entity_poly.pdbx_seq_one_letter_code
_entity_poly.pdbx_strand_id
1 'polypeptide(L)'
;QRLPAYIRYGKIAGLNVLRIINEPTSAALAYGLDNGEAQKILVYDLGGGTFDVSVIEIGDHVIEVLATAGDNHLGGDDFDERLVQYVIKSFKKETRINLEKDITAVQRIREACEEAKKELSSTLQTHINLPFITVVKNEPKHLDMLITRELFNELTDDLVKRTDGPVNQALRDAGISAGSLDKVLLVGGSTRIPAVMDEVKRITGKELSKNLNPDECVAMGAAIQGGKLSGGLTVTNKVNDILLMDVTPLSLSIETLGGVANVLIPRNSPIPTRVSKIFTTAGNFQRDVEVKVYQGERKYTRDNKLLGNFRLSGIKRALAGVPQIEVTFDLDVNGILKVSAKDLGRGVEQQIVITSSTNLSEEEIRRAREDAMRYEE
;
A
#
# COMPACT_ATOMS: atom_id res chain seq x y z
N GLN A 1 3.14 -1.65 7.08
CA GLN A 1 2.93 -2.83 6.21
C GLN A 1 2.08 -3.86 6.95
N ARG A 2 1.01 -4.37 6.30
CA ARG A 2 0.09 -5.37 6.87
C ARG A 2 0.48 -6.80 6.44
N LEU A 3 1.66 -7.00 5.85
CA LEU A 3 2.09 -8.28 5.24
C LEU A 3 1.96 -9.49 6.19
N PRO A 4 2.42 -9.44 7.46
CA PRO A 4 2.21 -10.56 8.38
C PRO A 4 0.74 -10.87 8.67
N ALA A 5 -0.15 -9.85 8.58
CA ALA A 5 -1.58 -10.04 8.76
C ALA A 5 -2.19 -10.86 7.62
N TYR A 6 -1.78 -10.64 6.37
CA TYR A 6 -2.28 -11.40 5.22
C TYR A 6 -1.94 -12.88 5.30
N ILE A 7 -0.74 -13.26 5.77
CA ILE A 7 -0.41 -14.67 6.03
C ILE A 7 -1.38 -15.28 7.04
N ARG A 8 -1.72 -14.55 8.11
CA ARG A 8 -2.67 -15.01 9.13
C ARG A 8 -4.08 -15.12 8.59
N TYR A 9 -4.56 -14.15 7.82
CA TYR A 9 -5.87 -14.21 7.19
C TYR A 9 -6.00 -15.42 6.26
N GLY A 10 -4.95 -15.70 5.46
CA GLY A 10 -4.90 -16.92 4.66
C GLY A 10 -4.98 -18.20 5.52
N LYS A 11 -4.26 -18.26 6.66
CA LYS A 11 -4.32 -19.39 7.59
C LYS A 11 -5.72 -19.54 8.23
N ILE A 12 -6.38 -18.43 8.61
CA ILE A 12 -7.76 -18.44 9.14
C ILE A 12 -8.72 -18.99 8.09
N ALA A 13 -8.58 -18.58 6.83
CA ALA A 13 -9.32 -19.12 5.69
C ALA A 13 -8.92 -20.57 5.30
N GLY A 14 -8.08 -21.24 6.09
CA GLY A 14 -7.67 -22.62 5.84
C GLY A 14 -6.63 -22.79 4.73
N LEU A 15 -6.08 -21.70 4.20
CA LEU A 15 -5.11 -21.71 3.10
C LEU A 15 -3.68 -21.91 3.63
N ASN A 16 -2.85 -22.62 2.84
CA ASN A 16 -1.41 -22.65 3.02
C ASN A 16 -0.76 -21.54 2.21
N VAL A 17 -0.39 -20.45 2.87
CA VAL A 17 0.26 -19.29 2.22
C VAL A 17 1.73 -19.61 1.96
N LEU A 18 2.10 -19.75 0.69
CA LEU A 18 3.48 -20.04 0.26
C LEU A 18 4.34 -18.78 0.24
N ARG A 19 3.80 -17.65 -0.22
CA ARG A 19 4.50 -16.38 -0.36
C ARG A 19 3.51 -15.21 -0.42
N ILE A 20 3.97 -14.02 -0.03
CA ILE A 20 3.32 -12.75 -0.33
C ILE A 20 4.09 -12.11 -1.49
N ILE A 21 3.36 -11.51 -2.43
CA ILE A 21 3.89 -10.70 -3.53
C ILE A 21 3.24 -9.32 -3.50
N ASN A 22 4.02 -8.27 -3.71
CA ASN A 22 3.49 -6.91 -3.78
C ASN A 22 2.72 -6.68 -5.09
N GLU A 23 1.68 -5.86 -5.04
CA GLU A 23 0.78 -5.58 -6.17
C GLU A 23 1.55 -5.11 -7.42
N PRO A 24 2.46 -4.11 -7.36
CA PRO A 24 3.18 -3.65 -8.55
C PRO A 24 4.07 -4.74 -9.15
N THR A 25 4.72 -5.56 -8.33
CA THR A 25 5.54 -6.70 -8.79
C THR A 25 4.68 -7.75 -9.46
N SER A 26 3.48 -8.01 -8.92
CA SER A 26 2.50 -8.92 -9.50
C SER A 26 2.02 -8.43 -10.87
N ALA A 27 1.64 -7.15 -10.98
CA ALA A 27 1.23 -6.54 -12.24
C ALA A 27 2.36 -6.58 -13.28
N ALA A 28 3.60 -6.31 -12.87
CA ALA A 28 4.77 -6.40 -13.75
C ALA A 28 5.03 -7.84 -14.22
N LEU A 29 4.82 -8.83 -13.35
CA LEU A 29 4.93 -10.25 -13.73
C LEU A 29 3.88 -10.65 -14.79
N ALA A 30 2.64 -10.19 -14.63
CA ALA A 30 1.59 -10.42 -15.62
C ALA A 30 1.93 -9.77 -16.98
N TYR A 31 2.54 -8.58 -16.97
CA TYR A 31 2.97 -7.86 -18.17
C TYR A 31 4.20 -8.48 -18.83
N GLY A 32 5.21 -8.87 -18.02
CA GLY A 32 6.54 -9.24 -18.51
C GLY A 32 6.65 -10.59 -19.19
N LEU A 33 5.62 -11.44 -19.14
CA LEU A 33 5.66 -12.77 -19.73
C LEU A 33 5.76 -12.75 -21.27
N ASP A 34 5.24 -11.70 -21.92
CA ASP A 34 5.16 -11.61 -23.37
C ASP A 34 6.32 -10.83 -24.02
N ASN A 35 7.12 -10.11 -23.24
CA ASN A 35 8.09 -9.15 -23.76
C ASN A 35 9.53 -9.52 -23.35
N GLY A 36 10.24 -10.28 -24.16
CA GLY A 36 11.59 -10.77 -23.91
C GLY A 36 12.72 -9.72 -23.91
N GLU A 37 12.43 -8.40 -23.94
CA GLU A 37 13.39 -7.32 -23.95
C GLU A 37 13.47 -6.60 -22.59
N ALA A 38 14.66 -6.08 -22.26
CA ALA A 38 14.82 -5.24 -21.07
C ALA A 38 14.00 -3.97 -21.17
N GLN A 39 13.15 -3.68 -20.20
CA GLN A 39 12.24 -2.54 -20.17
C GLN A 39 12.19 -1.89 -18.79
N LYS A 40 12.10 -0.56 -18.77
CA LYS A 40 11.78 0.24 -17.58
C LYS A 40 10.32 0.66 -17.64
N ILE A 41 9.54 0.18 -16.70
CA ILE A 41 8.11 0.44 -16.64
C ILE A 41 7.74 1.24 -15.39
N LEU A 42 6.71 2.06 -15.51
CA LEU A 42 6.06 2.68 -14.36
C LEU A 42 4.75 1.96 -14.13
N VAL A 43 4.55 1.39 -12.96
CA VAL A 43 3.26 0.85 -12.50
C VAL A 43 2.58 1.95 -11.70
N TYR A 44 1.42 2.39 -12.18
CA TYR A 44 0.59 3.43 -11.57
C TYR A 44 -0.68 2.77 -11.07
N ASP A 45 -0.77 2.58 -9.76
CA ASP A 45 -1.86 1.86 -9.11
C ASP A 45 -2.73 2.83 -8.31
N LEU A 46 -3.92 3.12 -8.82
CA LEU A 46 -4.93 3.92 -8.15
C LEU A 46 -6.15 3.06 -7.86
N GLY A 47 -6.17 2.52 -6.65
CA GLY A 47 -7.23 1.68 -6.13
C GLY A 47 -8.39 2.47 -5.53
N GLY A 48 -9.18 1.81 -4.66
CA GLY A 48 -10.29 2.45 -3.94
C GLY A 48 -9.84 3.42 -2.85
N GLY A 49 -8.79 3.09 -2.08
CA GLY A 49 -8.37 3.86 -0.92
C GLY A 49 -6.92 4.32 -0.91
N THR A 50 -6.07 3.81 -1.80
CA THR A 50 -4.64 4.12 -1.88
C THR A 50 -4.19 4.39 -3.30
N PHE A 51 -3.17 5.21 -3.41
CA PHE A 51 -2.39 5.42 -4.62
C PHE A 51 -0.97 4.95 -4.40
N ASP A 52 -0.50 4.03 -5.22
CA ASP A 52 0.86 3.53 -5.22
C ASP A 52 1.48 3.65 -6.63
N VAL A 53 2.75 4.00 -6.68
CA VAL A 53 3.50 4.09 -7.92
C VAL A 53 4.86 3.45 -7.76
N SER A 54 5.24 2.59 -8.70
CA SER A 54 6.53 1.89 -8.68
C SER A 54 7.23 1.98 -10.02
N VAL A 55 8.53 2.23 -9.97
CA VAL A 55 9.42 2.12 -11.13
C VAL A 55 10.07 0.75 -11.09
N ILE A 56 9.91 -0.02 -12.16
CA ILE A 56 10.33 -1.42 -12.23
C ILE A 56 11.16 -1.61 -13.49
N GLU A 57 12.26 -2.34 -13.35
CA GLU A 57 13.07 -2.83 -14.47
C GLU A 57 12.78 -4.31 -14.69
N ILE A 58 12.44 -4.67 -15.92
CA ILE A 58 12.20 -6.04 -16.36
C ILE A 58 13.30 -6.37 -17.36
N GLY A 59 14.04 -7.46 -17.17
CA GLY A 59 15.07 -7.89 -18.12
C GLY A 59 15.81 -9.11 -17.59
N ASP A 60 16.43 -9.88 -18.48
CA ASP A 60 17.29 -11.03 -18.16
C ASP A 60 16.72 -11.98 -17.08
N HIS A 61 15.42 -12.29 -17.16
CA HIS A 61 14.70 -13.11 -16.18
C HIS A 61 14.62 -12.48 -14.76
N VAL A 62 14.79 -11.16 -14.63
CA VAL A 62 14.66 -10.43 -13.37
C VAL A 62 13.57 -9.39 -13.50
N ILE A 63 12.72 -9.29 -12.49
CA ILE A 63 11.81 -8.17 -12.26
C ILE A 63 12.27 -7.47 -10.99
N GLU A 64 12.85 -6.29 -11.14
CA GLU A 64 13.43 -5.51 -10.06
C GLU A 64 12.65 -4.21 -9.84
N VAL A 65 12.17 -4.00 -8.62
CA VAL A 65 11.59 -2.71 -8.21
C VAL A 65 12.74 -1.76 -7.87
N LEU A 66 12.89 -0.70 -8.65
CA LEU A 66 13.93 0.32 -8.42
C LEU A 66 13.52 1.31 -7.34
N ALA A 67 12.27 1.73 -7.33
CA ALA A 67 11.72 2.62 -6.33
C ALA A 67 10.20 2.52 -6.28
N THR A 68 9.65 2.87 -5.11
CA THR A 68 8.20 2.98 -4.89
C THR A 68 7.89 4.22 -4.06
N ALA A 69 6.74 4.84 -4.34
CA ALA A 69 6.18 5.95 -3.58
C ALA A 69 4.65 5.85 -3.62
N GLY A 70 3.93 6.65 -2.82
CA GLY A 70 2.47 6.58 -2.82
C GLY A 70 1.82 7.59 -1.89
N ASP A 71 0.48 7.56 -1.87
CA ASP A 71 -0.37 8.31 -0.96
C ASP A 71 -1.44 7.36 -0.39
N ASN A 72 -1.33 7.02 0.88
CA ASN A 72 -2.23 6.09 1.58
C ASN A 72 -3.63 6.66 1.86
N HIS A 73 -3.87 7.90 1.46
CA HIS A 73 -5.12 8.64 1.66
C HIS A 73 -5.60 9.24 0.33
N LEU A 74 -5.37 8.55 -0.78
CA LEU A 74 -5.82 8.93 -2.11
C LEU A 74 -6.30 7.69 -2.85
N GLY A 75 -7.58 7.65 -3.18
CA GLY A 75 -8.19 6.55 -3.92
C GLY A 75 -9.57 6.89 -4.43
N GLY A 76 -10.22 5.94 -5.08
CA GLY A 76 -11.56 6.09 -5.65
C GLY A 76 -12.62 6.59 -4.68
N ASP A 77 -12.49 6.22 -3.40
CA ASP A 77 -13.38 6.66 -2.32
C ASP A 77 -13.33 8.18 -2.10
N ASP A 78 -12.16 8.81 -2.31
CA ASP A 78 -12.03 10.27 -2.22
C ASP A 78 -12.75 10.95 -3.39
N PHE A 79 -12.69 10.37 -4.58
CA PHE A 79 -13.45 10.86 -5.75
C PHE A 79 -14.95 10.74 -5.52
N ASP A 80 -15.41 9.64 -4.97
CA ASP A 80 -16.81 9.44 -4.59
C ASP A 80 -17.26 10.47 -3.56
N GLU A 81 -16.45 10.70 -2.52
CA GLU A 81 -16.78 11.65 -1.46
C GLU A 81 -16.92 13.09 -2.00
N ARG A 82 -16.10 13.50 -2.99
CA ARG A 82 -16.26 14.80 -3.66
C ARG A 82 -17.65 14.93 -4.31
N LEU A 83 -18.06 13.88 -5.01
CA LEU A 83 -19.37 13.87 -5.66
C LEU A 83 -20.53 13.80 -4.65
N VAL A 84 -20.41 12.99 -3.61
CA VAL A 84 -21.38 12.90 -2.50
C VAL A 84 -21.59 14.27 -1.86
N GLN A 85 -20.50 14.97 -1.52
CA GLN A 85 -20.56 16.31 -0.94
C GLN A 85 -21.23 17.33 -1.87
N TYR A 86 -20.95 17.25 -3.16
CA TYR A 86 -21.61 18.10 -4.16
C TYR A 86 -23.12 17.83 -4.22
N VAL A 87 -23.54 16.57 -4.31
CA VAL A 87 -24.94 16.16 -4.39
C VAL A 87 -25.72 16.61 -3.15
N ILE A 88 -25.19 16.36 -1.95
CA ILE A 88 -25.83 16.78 -0.69
C ILE A 88 -25.97 18.31 -0.61
N LYS A 89 -24.92 19.06 -0.95
CA LYS A 89 -24.93 20.52 -0.94
C LYS A 89 -25.94 21.09 -1.95
N SER A 90 -25.97 20.52 -3.16
CA SER A 90 -26.87 20.94 -4.22
C SER A 90 -28.34 20.69 -3.84
N PHE A 91 -28.64 19.49 -3.32
CA PHE A 91 -29.97 19.14 -2.82
C PHE A 91 -30.43 20.08 -1.69
N LYS A 92 -29.52 20.38 -0.74
CA LYS A 92 -29.79 21.33 0.35
C LYS A 92 -30.03 22.73 -0.16
N LYS A 93 -29.30 23.18 -1.18
CA LYS A 93 -29.49 24.51 -1.79
C LYS A 93 -30.85 24.65 -2.45
N GLU A 94 -31.29 23.61 -3.15
CA GLU A 94 -32.55 23.59 -3.89
C GLU A 94 -33.77 23.39 -2.98
N THR A 95 -33.71 22.40 -2.10
CA THR A 95 -34.86 21.97 -1.29
C THR A 95 -34.89 22.56 0.12
N ARG A 96 -33.75 23.11 0.60
CA ARG A 96 -33.50 23.55 1.99
C ARG A 96 -33.51 22.38 3.01
N ILE A 97 -33.45 21.15 2.54
CA ILE A 97 -33.39 19.93 3.36
C ILE A 97 -31.93 19.49 3.49
N ASN A 98 -31.47 19.22 4.71
CA ASN A 98 -30.15 18.72 4.97
C ASN A 98 -30.17 17.20 5.15
N LEU A 99 -29.52 16.46 4.23
CA LEU A 99 -29.44 15.00 4.27
C LEU A 99 -28.22 14.48 5.05
N GLU A 100 -27.28 15.33 5.47
CA GLU A 100 -26.01 14.92 6.14
C GLU A 100 -26.21 14.03 7.37
N LYS A 101 -27.35 14.18 8.06
CA LYS A 101 -27.68 13.40 9.27
C LYS A 101 -28.55 12.17 9.01
N ASP A 102 -29.04 12.02 7.81
CA ASP A 102 -29.83 10.86 7.39
C ASP A 102 -28.89 9.79 6.83
N ILE A 103 -28.49 8.85 7.70
CA ILE A 103 -27.51 7.80 7.37
C ILE A 103 -27.96 6.99 6.14
N THR A 104 -29.26 6.67 6.06
CA THR A 104 -29.81 5.89 4.94
C THR A 104 -29.76 6.69 3.64
N ALA A 105 -30.11 7.97 3.67
CA ALA A 105 -30.02 8.83 2.50
C ALA A 105 -28.57 9.01 2.03
N VAL A 106 -27.64 9.24 2.96
CA VAL A 106 -26.21 9.39 2.66
C VAL A 106 -25.66 8.11 2.03
N GLN A 107 -26.03 6.94 2.57
CA GLN A 107 -25.55 5.66 2.01
C GLN A 107 -26.06 5.45 0.57
N ARG A 108 -27.34 5.71 0.32
CA ARG A 108 -27.92 5.61 -1.03
C ARG A 108 -27.28 6.62 -2.01
N ILE A 109 -26.96 7.83 -1.55
CA ILE A 109 -26.26 8.82 -2.36
C ILE A 109 -24.85 8.32 -2.68
N ARG A 110 -24.13 7.76 -1.70
CA ARG A 110 -22.77 7.22 -1.90
C ARG A 110 -22.74 6.11 -2.95
N GLU A 111 -23.65 5.15 -2.88
CA GLU A 111 -23.77 4.08 -3.86
C GLU A 111 -24.05 4.62 -5.28
N ALA A 112 -24.99 5.59 -5.38
CA ALA A 112 -25.31 6.21 -6.65
C ALA A 112 -24.17 7.08 -7.21
N CYS A 113 -23.40 7.74 -6.36
CA CYS A 113 -22.21 8.51 -6.76
C CYS A 113 -21.08 7.60 -7.25
N GLU A 114 -20.85 6.46 -6.61
CA GLU A 114 -19.88 5.47 -7.09
C GLU A 114 -20.26 4.94 -8.48
N GLU A 115 -21.52 4.59 -8.70
CA GLU A 115 -21.98 4.16 -10.03
C GLU A 115 -21.88 5.31 -11.06
N ALA A 116 -22.24 6.54 -10.69
CA ALA A 116 -22.08 7.71 -11.55
C ALA A 116 -20.61 7.94 -11.94
N LYS A 117 -19.65 7.80 -11.00
CA LYS A 117 -18.21 7.86 -11.28
C LYS A 117 -17.80 6.82 -12.32
N LYS A 118 -18.27 5.58 -12.16
CA LYS A 118 -17.97 4.48 -13.12
C LYS A 118 -18.53 4.78 -14.49
N GLU A 119 -19.78 5.21 -14.59
CA GLU A 119 -20.42 5.57 -15.85
C GLU A 119 -19.76 6.75 -16.56
N LEU A 120 -19.33 7.78 -15.80
CA LEU A 120 -18.63 8.94 -16.32
C LEU A 120 -17.24 8.59 -16.90
N SER A 121 -16.71 7.40 -16.65
CA SER A 121 -15.49 6.92 -17.33
C SER A 121 -15.73 6.62 -18.80
N SER A 122 -16.96 6.28 -19.19
CA SER A 122 -17.35 5.94 -20.57
C SER A 122 -18.30 6.96 -21.21
N THR A 123 -19.15 7.63 -20.41
CA THR A 123 -20.14 8.61 -20.89
C THR A 123 -19.74 10.04 -20.52
N LEU A 124 -20.31 11.03 -21.20
CA LEU A 124 -20.07 12.46 -20.89
C LEU A 124 -21.01 12.98 -19.80
N GLN A 125 -22.08 12.27 -19.51
CA GLN A 125 -23.06 12.64 -18.48
C GLN A 125 -23.80 11.41 -17.99
N THR A 126 -24.32 11.49 -16.77
CA THR A 126 -25.18 10.48 -16.14
C THR A 126 -26.19 11.13 -15.21
N HIS A 127 -27.23 10.39 -14.83
CA HIS A 127 -28.27 10.84 -13.90
C HIS A 127 -28.17 10.09 -12.56
N ILE A 128 -28.09 10.82 -11.46
CA ILE A 128 -28.34 10.29 -10.12
C ILE A 128 -29.82 10.45 -9.82
N ASN A 129 -30.59 9.38 -9.90
CA ASN A 129 -32.04 9.37 -9.64
C ASN A 129 -32.34 8.49 -8.43
N LEU A 130 -32.68 9.11 -7.30
CA LEU A 130 -32.99 8.46 -6.03
C LEU A 130 -34.41 8.85 -5.58
N PRO A 131 -35.44 8.09 -5.98
CA PRO A 131 -36.80 8.33 -5.54
C PRO A 131 -36.91 8.05 -4.03
N PHE A 132 -37.78 8.85 -3.35
CA PHE A 132 -38.03 8.71 -1.91
C PHE A 132 -36.73 8.78 -1.08
N ILE A 133 -35.89 9.78 -1.37
CA ILE A 133 -34.59 9.91 -0.66
C ILE A 133 -34.79 10.29 0.81
N THR A 134 -35.85 11.05 1.10
CA THR A 134 -36.27 11.38 2.46
C THR A 134 -37.75 11.76 2.51
N VAL A 135 -38.34 11.85 3.71
CA VAL A 135 -39.72 12.29 3.94
C VAL A 135 -39.72 13.48 4.88
N VAL A 136 -40.30 14.58 4.45
CA VAL A 136 -40.43 15.80 5.26
C VAL A 136 -41.92 16.22 5.35
N LYS A 137 -42.45 16.36 6.57
CA LYS A 137 -43.88 16.69 6.83
C LYS A 137 -44.84 15.74 6.11
N ASN A 138 -44.56 14.44 6.12
CA ASN A 138 -45.30 13.37 5.41
C ASN A 138 -45.30 13.50 3.87
N GLU A 139 -44.45 14.34 3.30
CA GLU A 139 -44.26 14.43 1.86
C GLU A 139 -42.94 13.76 1.46
N PRO A 140 -42.97 12.80 0.52
CA PRO A 140 -41.75 12.21 -0.01
C PRO A 140 -40.99 13.25 -0.84
N LYS A 141 -39.67 13.22 -0.73
CA LYS A 141 -38.76 14.01 -1.55
C LYS A 141 -37.91 13.10 -2.39
N HIS A 142 -37.62 13.53 -3.61
CA HIS A 142 -36.87 12.78 -4.60
C HIS A 142 -35.61 13.57 -4.93
N LEU A 143 -34.53 12.86 -5.22
CA LEU A 143 -33.31 13.44 -5.75
C LEU A 143 -33.16 12.99 -7.21
N ASP A 144 -33.14 13.95 -8.13
CA ASP A 144 -32.82 13.73 -9.54
C ASP A 144 -31.84 14.80 -9.99
N MET A 145 -30.65 14.37 -10.40
CA MET A 145 -29.56 15.29 -10.71
C MET A 145 -28.75 14.78 -11.89
N LEU A 146 -28.57 15.64 -12.88
CA LEU A 146 -27.65 15.41 -13.99
C LEU A 146 -26.22 15.73 -13.53
N ILE A 147 -25.32 14.79 -13.72
CA ILE A 147 -23.88 14.94 -13.47
C ILE A 147 -23.14 14.83 -14.80
N THR A 148 -22.33 15.83 -15.12
CA THR A 148 -21.47 15.79 -16.30
C THR A 148 -20.05 15.39 -15.92
N ARG A 149 -19.30 14.81 -16.86
CA ARG A 149 -17.87 14.51 -16.70
C ARG A 149 -17.06 15.77 -16.43
N GLU A 150 -17.41 16.89 -17.05
CA GLU A 150 -16.76 18.19 -16.83
C GLU A 150 -16.87 18.61 -15.36
N LEU A 151 -18.10 18.60 -14.80
CA LEU A 151 -18.34 18.87 -13.40
C LEU A 151 -17.55 17.91 -12.48
N PHE A 152 -17.58 16.62 -12.78
CA PHE A 152 -16.84 15.62 -12.01
C PHE A 152 -15.33 15.91 -12.04
N ASN A 153 -14.76 16.25 -13.20
CA ASN A 153 -13.37 16.63 -13.33
C ASN A 153 -13.03 17.89 -12.52
N GLU A 154 -13.90 18.92 -12.52
CA GLU A 154 -13.71 20.12 -11.70
C GLU A 154 -13.67 19.79 -10.20
N LEU A 155 -14.58 18.93 -9.74
CA LEU A 155 -14.68 18.52 -8.33
C LEU A 155 -13.48 17.69 -7.85
N THR A 156 -12.76 17.04 -8.75
CA THR A 156 -11.72 16.06 -8.44
C THR A 156 -10.33 16.45 -8.97
N ASP A 157 -10.17 17.62 -9.59
CA ASP A 157 -8.91 18.08 -10.18
C ASP A 157 -7.73 18.07 -9.19
N ASP A 158 -7.97 18.49 -7.95
CA ASP A 158 -6.97 18.46 -6.90
C ASP A 158 -6.53 17.04 -6.51
N LEU A 159 -7.45 16.07 -6.56
CA LEU A 159 -7.14 14.66 -6.28
C LEU A 159 -6.27 14.07 -7.40
N VAL A 160 -6.59 14.37 -8.65
CA VAL A 160 -5.80 13.94 -9.80
C VAL A 160 -4.38 14.52 -9.71
N LYS A 161 -4.22 15.80 -9.44
CA LYS A 161 -2.93 16.47 -9.29
C LYS A 161 -2.09 16.00 -8.10
N ARG A 162 -2.71 15.46 -7.06
CA ARG A 162 -1.98 14.87 -5.91
C ARG A 162 -1.10 13.70 -6.34
N THR A 163 -1.40 13.03 -7.44
CA THR A 163 -0.60 11.91 -7.94
C THR A 163 0.77 12.33 -8.48
N ASP A 164 0.94 13.61 -8.89
CA ASP A 164 2.19 14.16 -9.43
C ASP A 164 3.35 14.00 -8.45
N GLY A 165 3.10 14.29 -7.18
CA GLY A 165 4.11 14.23 -6.13
C GLY A 165 4.78 12.86 -6.04
N PRO A 166 4.01 11.80 -5.76
CA PRO A 166 4.52 10.43 -5.69
C PRO A 166 5.16 9.94 -6.99
N VAL A 167 4.58 10.23 -8.17
CA VAL A 167 5.18 9.83 -9.46
C VAL A 167 6.58 10.45 -9.62
N ASN A 168 6.70 11.76 -9.42
CA ASN A 168 7.99 12.44 -9.51
C ASN A 168 8.97 11.97 -8.43
N GLN A 169 8.48 11.58 -7.25
CA GLN A 169 9.30 11.03 -6.17
C GLN A 169 9.86 9.66 -6.56
N ALA A 170 9.03 8.75 -7.10
CA ALA A 170 9.47 7.43 -7.53
C ALA A 170 10.52 7.51 -8.65
N LEU A 171 10.33 8.40 -9.63
CA LEU A 171 11.30 8.64 -10.70
C LEU A 171 12.65 9.15 -10.16
N ARG A 172 12.62 10.13 -9.24
CA ARG A 172 13.85 10.64 -8.59
C ARG A 172 14.57 9.57 -7.80
N ASP A 173 13.84 8.79 -7.01
CA ASP A 173 14.41 7.74 -6.17
C ASP A 173 15.00 6.59 -7.02
N ALA A 174 14.39 6.30 -8.17
CA ALA A 174 14.92 5.36 -9.16
C ALA A 174 16.12 5.92 -9.96
N GLY A 175 16.41 7.22 -9.84
CA GLY A 175 17.51 7.87 -10.59
C GLY A 175 17.26 7.99 -12.07
N ILE A 176 15.99 7.98 -12.52
CA ILE A 176 15.63 8.06 -13.95
C ILE A 176 14.71 9.25 -14.25
N SER A 177 14.67 9.64 -15.51
CA SER A 177 13.68 10.60 -16.02
C SER A 177 12.46 9.89 -16.58
N ALA A 178 11.32 10.59 -16.68
CA ALA A 178 10.13 10.07 -17.33
C ALA A 178 10.40 9.63 -18.79
N GLY A 179 11.31 10.34 -19.50
CA GLY A 179 11.73 9.99 -20.85
C GLY A 179 12.40 8.62 -20.96
N SER A 180 13.01 8.12 -19.88
CA SER A 180 13.68 6.81 -19.83
C SER A 180 12.74 5.63 -19.58
N LEU A 181 11.46 5.89 -19.32
CA LEU A 181 10.45 4.85 -19.21
C LEU A 181 10.13 4.31 -20.62
N ASP A 182 9.92 3.01 -20.71
CA ASP A 182 9.45 2.36 -21.95
C ASP A 182 7.93 2.28 -21.98
N LYS A 183 7.30 1.98 -20.84
CA LYS A 183 5.86 1.80 -20.72
C LYS A 183 5.32 2.32 -19.38
N VAL A 184 4.01 2.58 -19.38
CA VAL A 184 3.23 2.84 -18.17
C VAL A 184 2.11 1.82 -18.09
N LEU A 185 2.05 1.10 -16.98
CA LEU A 185 0.98 0.15 -16.66
C LEU A 185 0.01 0.83 -15.68
N LEU A 186 -1.27 0.78 -16.01
CA LEU A 186 -2.33 1.24 -15.15
C LEU A 186 -2.92 0.06 -14.37
N VAL A 187 -3.04 0.23 -13.06
CA VAL A 187 -3.58 -0.76 -12.11
C VAL A 187 -4.62 -0.09 -11.24
N GLY A 188 -5.66 -0.83 -10.85
CA GLY A 188 -6.76 -0.34 -10.04
C GLY A 188 -7.87 0.35 -10.86
N GLY A 189 -9.12 0.13 -10.44
CA GLY A 189 -10.30 0.60 -11.16
C GLY A 189 -10.39 2.11 -11.37
N SER A 190 -9.84 2.91 -10.43
CA SER A 190 -9.84 4.37 -10.51
C SER A 190 -8.94 4.93 -11.61
N THR A 191 -8.02 4.14 -12.16
CA THR A 191 -7.23 4.52 -13.34
C THR A 191 -8.05 4.58 -14.63
N ARG A 192 -9.29 4.10 -14.62
CA ARG A 192 -10.23 4.22 -15.74
C ARG A 192 -10.81 5.63 -15.90
N ILE A 193 -10.67 6.49 -14.90
CA ILE A 193 -11.11 7.88 -14.95
C ILE A 193 -10.29 8.62 -16.03
N PRO A 194 -10.94 9.21 -17.07
CA PRO A 194 -10.21 9.84 -18.18
C PRO A 194 -9.22 10.94 -17.73
N ALA A 195 -9.60 11.78 -16.75
CA ALA A 195 -8.73 12.81 -16.22
C ALA A 195 -7.45 12.23 -15.59
N VAL A 196 -7.54 11.06 -14.94
CA VAL A 196 -6.37 10.35 -14.39
C VAL A 196 -5.47 9.86 -15.51
N MET A 197 -6.04 9.25 -16.56
CA MET A 197 -5.25 8.79 -17.72
C MET A 197 -4.53 9.94 -18.42
N ASP A 198 -5.20 11.09 -18.58
CA ASP A 198 -4.63 12.28 -19.22
C ASP A 198 -3.48 12.85 -18.37
N GLU A 199 -3.65 12.85 -17.05
CA GLU A 199 -2.61 13.33 -16.12
C GLU A 199 -1.38 12.42 -16.15
N VAL A 200 -1.56 11.10 -16.15
CA VAL A 200 -0.45 10.14 -16.25
C VAL A 200 0.33 10.37 -17.57
N LYS A 201 -0.38 10.57 -18.69
CA LYS A 201 0.26 10.91 -19.98
C LYS A 201 0.99 12.24 -19.91
N ARG A 202 0.41 13.25 -19.26
CA ARG A 202 1.03 14.57 -19.09
C ARG A 202 2.35 14.48 -18.33
N ILE A 203 2.36 13.72 -17.21
CA ILE A 203 3.56 13.59 -16.35
C ILE A 203 4.64 12.77 -17.05
N THR A 204 4.27 11.66 -17.66
CA THR A 204 5.22 10.68 -18.19
C THR A 204 5.61 10.92 -19.65
N GLY A 205 4.77 11.57 -20.42
CA GLY A 205 4.92 11.71 -21.87
C GLY A 205 4.83 10.36 -22.61
N LYS A 206 4.31 9.31 -21.97
CA LYS A 206 4.29 7.95 -22.51
C LYS A 206 2.88 7.49 -22.83
N GLU A 207 2.79 6.58 -23.80
CA GLU A 207 1.54 5.88 -24.07
C GLU A 207 1.26 4.85 -22.97
N LEU A 208 -0.01 4.79 -22.57
CA LEU A 208 -0.49 3.86 -21.55
C LEU A 208 -0.64 2.47 -22.14
N SER A 209 -0.19 1.44 -21.44
CA SER A 209 -0.40 0.05 -21.88
C SER A 209 -1.88 -0.31 -21.81
N LYS A 210 -2.39 -0.90 -22.89
CA LYS A 210 -3.77 -1.39 -22.99
C LYS A 210 -3.87 -2.92 -22.94
N ASN A 211 -2.74 -3.59 -22.75
CA ASN A 211 -2.65 -5.04 -22.91
C ASN A 211 -3.16 -5.81 -21.69
N LEU A 212 -3.29 -5.14 -20.54
CA LEU A 212 -3.76 -5.73 -19.30
C LEU A 212 -5.02 -5.04 -18.80
N ASN A 213 -5.93 -5.82 -18.23
CA ASN A 213 -7.07 -5.29 -17.50
C ASN A 213 -6.57 -4.75 -16.13
N PRO A 214 -6.74 -3.45 -15.83
CA PRO A 214 -6.27 -2.88 -14.57
C PRO A 214 -6.89 -3.52 -13.31
N ASP A 215 -8.06 -4.15 -13.42
CA ASP A 215 -8.74 -4.79 -12.30
C ASP A 215 -8.22 -6.22 -12.03
N GLU A 216 -7.59 -6.86 -13.02
CA GLU A 216 -7.25 -8.29 -12.99
C GLU A 216 -5.74 -8.55 -13.01
N CYS A 217 -4.93 -7.61 -13.47
CA CYS A 217 -3.50 -7.82 -13.71
C CYS A 217 -2.73 -8.26 -12.46
N VAL A 218 -3.09 -7.77 -11.28
CA VAL A 218 -2.49 -8.20 -10.00
C VAL A 218 -2.82 -9.66 -9.70
N ALA A 219 -4.08 -10.05 -9.87
CA ALA A 219 -4.51 -11.44 -9.67
C ALA A 219 -3.86 -12.40 -10.68
N MET A 220 -3.71 -11.97 -11.93
CA MET A 220 -2.99 -12.74 -12.96
C MET A 220 -1.53 -12.98 -12.58
N GLY A 221 -0.81 -11.95 -12.16
CA GLY A 221 0.57 -12.09 -11.72
C GLY A 221 0.72 -12.96 -10.47
N ALA A 222 -0.22 -12.83 -9.52
CA ALA A 222 -0.27 -13.69 -8.34
C ALA A 222 -0.49 -15.16 -8.72
N ALA A 223 -1.38 -15.44 -9.68
CA ALA A 223 -1.64 -16.79 -10.19
C ALA A 223 -0.39 -17.38 -10.88
N ILE A 224 0.33 -16.59 -11.67
CA ILE A 224 1.59 -16.99 -12.31
C ILE A 224 2.62 -17.37 -11.24
N GLN A 225 2.80 -16.54 -10.23
CA GLN A 225 3.74 -16.82 -9.13
C GLN A 225 3.33 -18.05 -8.32
N GLY A 226 2.03 -18.21 -8.07
CA GLY A 226 1.49 -19.39 -7.39
C GLY A 226 1.76 -20.67 -8.17
N GLY A 227 1.55 -20.65 -9.49
CA GLY A 227 1.84 -21.76 -10.38
C GLY A 227 3.33 -22.14 -10.42
N LYS A 228 4.22 -21.13 -10.41
CA LYS A 228 5.66 -21.32 -10.28
C LYS A 228 6.03 -22.01 -8.96
N LEU A 229 5.53 -21.53 -7.83
CA LEU A 229 5.85 -22.08 -6.50
C LEU A 229 5.29 -23.49 -6.28
N SER A 230 4.14 -23.82 -6.89
CA SER A 230 3.54 -25.16 -6.78
C SER A 230 4.16 -26.20 -7.71
N GLY A 231 5.01 -25.81 -8.65
CA GLY A 231 5.56 -26.69 -9.68
C GLY A 231 4.50 -27.21 -10.67
N GLY A 232 3.28 -26.67 -10.65
CA GLY A 232 2.13 -27.14 -11.42
C GLY A 232 1.95 -26.52 -12.81
N LEU A 233 2.70 -25.48 -13.14
CA LEU A 233 2.65 -24.85 -14.45
C LEU A 233 3.67 -25.50 -15.39
N THR A 234 3.19 -26.24 -16.39
CA THR A 234 3.91 -26.48 -17.65
C THR A 234 3.99 -25.20 -18.49
N VAL A 235 4.19 -24.05 -17.83
CA VAL A 235 4.45 -22.79 -18.53
C VAL A 235 5.88 -22.86 -19.07
N THR A 236 6.01 -22.49 -20.33
CA THR A 236 7.28 -22.44 -21.07
C THR A 236 8.45 -22.08 -20.16
N ASN A 237 9.61 -22.69 -20.32
CA ASN A 237 10.83 -22.55 -19.50
C ASN A 237 11.20 -21.11 -19.09
N LYS A 238 10.62 -20.09 -19.77
CA LYS A 238 10.83 -18.68 -19.50
C LYS A 238 10.29 -18.17 -18.16
N VAL A 239 9.24 -18.76 -17.59
CA VAL A 239 8.59 -18.28 -16.34
C VAL A 239 9.26 -18.86 -15.10
N ASN A 240 9.83 -20.05 -15.19
CA ASN A 240 10.43 -20.72 -14.04
C ASN A 240 11.69 -20.03 -13.53
N ASP A 241 12.36 -19.25 -14.36
CA ASP A 241 13.64 -18.61 -14.04
C ASP A 241 13.50 -17.14 -13.61
N ILE A 242 12.29 -16.55 -13.61
CA ILE A 242 12.12 -15.15 -13.23
C ILE A 242 12.38 -14.95 -11.74
N LEU A 243 13.38 -14.10 -11.42
CA LEU A 243 13.66 -13.63 -10.07
C LEU A 243 12.89 -12.35 -9.80
N LEU A 244 12.14 -12.31 -8.69
CA LEU A 244 11.46 -11.10 -8.23
C LEU A 244 12.29 -10.44 -7.13
N MET A 245 12.71 -9.19 -7.36
CA MET A 245 13.43 -8.35 -6.40
C MET A 245 12.57 -7.14 -6.04
N ASP A 246 12.17 -7.08 -4.79
CA ASP A 246 11.30 -6.02 -4.27
C ASP A 246 12.08 -5.10 -3.33
N VAL A 247 11.48 -3.96 -2.92
CA VAL A 247 12.12 -2.97 -2.04
C VAL A 247 11.22 -2.59 -0.87
N THR A 248 11.84 -2.03 0.18
CA THR A 248 11.09 -1.46 1.30
C THR A 248 10.44 -0.14 0.88
N PRO A 249 9.14 0.09 1.13
CA PRO A 249 8.48 1.34 0.75
C PRO A 249 8.85 2.53 1.64
N LEU A 250 9.27 2.27 2.89
CA LEU A 250 9.60 3.28 3.89
C LEU A 250 10.82 2.86 4.71
N SER A 251 11.58 3.86 5.19
CA SER A 251 12.73 3.65 6.05
C SER A 251 12.35 3.02 7.39
N LEU A 252 13.22 2.11 7.87
CA LEU A 252 13.10 1.45 9.17
C LEU A 252 14.20 1.97 10.09
N SER A 253 13.81 2.38 11.29
CA SER A 253 14.68 3.08 12.25
C SER A 253 14.43 2.65 13.69
N ILE A 254 15.36 3.00 14.59
CA ILE A 254 15.15 2.94 16.03
C ILE A 254 15.21 4.34 16.64
N GLU A 255 14.60 4.48 17.81
CA GLU A 255 14.72 5.68 18.62
C GLU A 255 16.10 5.78 19.26
N THR A 256 16.74 6.94 19.13
CA THR A 256 17.97 7.28 19.84
C THR A 256 17.78 8.49 20.72
N LEU A 257 18.82 8.91 21.42
CA LEU A 257 18.78 10.02 22.37
C LEU A 257 18.13 11.28 21.77
N GLY A 258 17.19 11.88 22.50
CA GLY A 258 16.44 13.04 22.03
C GLY A 258 15.25 12.72 21.13
N GLY A 259 14.85 11.45 21.02
CA GLY A 259 13.72 11.03 20.20
C GLY A 259 14.01 11.09 18.69
N VAL A 260 15.29 11.01 18.31
CA VAL A 260 15.72 11.03 16.90
C VAL A 260 15.62 9.63 16.30
N ALA A 261 15.07 9.55 15.09
CA ALA A 261 15.02 8.31 14.31
C ALA A 261 16.39 8.03 13.68
N ASN A 262 17.07 6.97 14.13
CA ASN A 262 18.29 6.49 13.49
C ASN A 262 17.94 5.40 12.49
N VAL A 263 18.07 5.70 11.21
CA VAL A 263 17.72 4.78 10.13
C VAL A 263 18.76 3.66 10.04
N LEU A 264 18.28 2.40 10.03
CA LEU A 264 19.06 1.20 9.75
C LEU A 264 18.85 0.73 8.32
N ILE A 265 17.60 0.61 7.87
CA ILE A 265 17.26 0.23 6.50
C ILE A 265 16.55 1.43 5.85
N PRO A 266 17.19 2.12 4.89
CA PRO A 266 16.56 3.20 4.12
C PRO A 266 15.37 2.68 3.27
N ARG A 267 14.43 3.57 2.92
CA ARG A 267 13.41 3.27 1.91
C ARG A 267 14.06 2.89 0.58
N ASN A 268 13.35 2.11 -0.22
CA ASN A 268 13.84 1.57 -1.49
C ASN A 268 15.09 0.67 -1.35
N SER A 269 15.34 0.12 -0.15
CA SER A 269 16.36 -0.92 0.02
C SER A 269 15.82 -2.26 -0.50
N PRO A 270 16.62 -3.03 -1.27
CA PRO A 270 16.20 -4.35 -1.75
C PRO A 270 15.87 -5.30 -0.60
N ILE A 271 14.91 -6.19 -0.82
CA ILE A 271 14.57 -7.27 0.10
C ILE A 271 14.79 -8.65 -0.56
N PRO A 272 15.29 -9.66 0.17
CA PRO A 272 15.63 -9.62 1.60
C PRO A 272 16.89 -8.81 1.92
N THR A 273 16.96 -8.23 3.13
CA THR A 273 18.15 -7.49 3.57
C THR A 273 18.36 -7.64 5.07
N ARG A 274 19.64 -7.61 5.48
CA ARG A 274 20.04 -7.67 6.89
C ARG A 274 21.08 -6.58 7.17
N VAL A 275 20.80 -5.75 8.18
CA VAL A 275 21.66 -4.63 8.57
C VAL A 275 21.85 -4.64 10.07
N SER A 276 23.10 -4.49 10.53
CA SER A 276 23.45 -4.34 11.94
C SER A 276 24.15 -3.01 12.18
N LYS A 277 23.82 -2.37 13.32
CA LYS A 277 24.54 -1.19 13.83
C LYS A 277 24.81 -1.32 15.31
N ILE A 278 25.95 -0.79 15.76
CA ILE A 278 26.33 -0.77 17.16
C ILE A 278 25.87 0.55 17.78
N PHE A 279 25.15 0.44 18.89
CA PHE A 279 24.69 1.54 19.74
C PHE A 279 25.28 1.41 21.12
N THR A 280 25.06 2.40 21.97
CA THR A 280 25.57 2.41 23.34
C THR A 280 24.49 2.92 24.31
N THR A 281 24.79 2.84 25.61
CA THR A 281 23.92 3.35 26.67
C THR A 281 24.02 4.86 26.80
N ALA A 282 22.90 5.53 27.06
CA ALA A 282 22.82 6.97 27.30
C ALA A 282 23.14 7.35 28.78
N GLY A 283 22.90 6.43 29.73
CA GLY A 283 23.09 6.66 31.17
C GLY A 283 24.22 5.80 31.74
N ASN A 284 24.87 6.33 32.80
CA ASN A 284 25.86 5.59 33.58
C ASN A 284 25.21 4.42 34.30
N PHE A 285 25.87 3.26 34.29
CA PHE A 285 25.44 2.04 34.97
C PHE A 285 24.02 1.54 34.59
N GLN A 286 23.55 1.92 33.41
CA GLN A 286 22.29 1.46 32.83
C GLN A 286 22.30 -0.06 32.70
N ARG A 287 21.21 -0.71 33.12
CA ARG A 287 21.08 -2.19 33.12
C ARG A 287 20.21 -2.72 31.99
N ASP A 288 19.40 -1.86 31.43
CA ASP A 288 18.41 -2.18 30.42
C ASP A 288 18.44 -1.14 29.30
N VAL A 289 18.17 -1.60 28.08
CA VAL A 289 17.94 -0.75 26.91
C VAL A 289 16.57 -1.09 26.33
N GLU A 290 15.72 -0.11 26.15
CA GLU A 290 14.49 -0.26 25.37
C GLU A 290 14.78 0.05 23.89
N VAL A 291 14.50 -0.92 23.02
CA VAL A 291 14.61 -0.76 21.58
C VAL A 291 13.21 -0.54 21.03
N LYS A 292 12.95 0.64 20.49
CA LYS A 292 11.71 1.01 19.83
C LYS A 292 11.94 1.11 18.34
N VAL A 293 11.17 0.38 17.56
CA VAL A 293 11.31 0.25 16.11
C VAL A 293 10.24 1.09 15.43
N TYR A 294 10.67 1.94 14.49
CA TYR A 294 9.80 2.86 13.77
C TYR A 294 9.90 2.71 12.26
N GLN A 295 8.85 3.12 11.57
CA GLN A 295 8.77 3.21 10.12
C GLN A 295 8.37 4.63 9.71
N GLY A 296 9.09 5.21 8.75
CA GLY A 296 8.81 6.53 8.18
C GLY A 296 10.05 7.36 7.92
N GLU A 297 9.85 8.52 7.28
CA GLU A 297 10.91 9.40 6.78
C GLU A 297 11.16 10.63 7.68
N ARG A 298 10.44 10.75 8.79
CA ARG A 298 10.55 11.93 9.67
C ARG A 298 11.76 11.82 10.58
N LYS A 299 12.40 12.97 10.85
CA LYS A 299 13.59 13.07 11.71
C LYS A 299 13.32 12.61 13.14
N TYR A 300 12.14 12.91 13.68
CA TYR A 300 11.75 12.54 15.04
C TYR A 300 10.81 11.35 15.05
N THR A 301 11.02 10.44 15.99
CA THR A 301 10.25 9.19 16.11
C THR A 301 8.78 9.43 16.42
N ARG A 302 8.44 10.51 17.14
CA ARG A 302 7.04 10.90 17.41
C ARG A 302 6.20 11.15 16.15
N ASP A 303 6.85 11.49 15.04
CA ASP A 303 6.23 11.79 13.75
C ASP A 303 6.27 10.58 12.79
N ASN A 304 6.82 9.46 13.25
CA ASN A 304 6.91 8.18 12.55
C ASN A 304 6.01 7.13 13.20
N LYS A 305 5.70 6.07 12.47
CA LYS A 305 4.86 4.99 12.96
C LYS A 305 5.68 4.02 13.83
N LEU A 306 5.31 3.87 15.11
CA LEU A 306 5.85 2.83 15.98
C LEU A 306 5.37 1.45 15.48
N LEU A 307 6.31 0.56 15.20
CA LEU A 307 6.03 -0.83 14.78
C LEU A 307 6.04 -1.80 15.95
N GLY A 308 6.88 -1.56 16.96
CA GLY A 308 7.00 -2.38 18.14
C GLY A 308 8.17 -1.96 19.02
N ASN A 309 8.22 -2.51 20.22
CA ASN A 309 9.32 -2.29 21.16
C ASN A 309 9.61 -3.55 21.97
N PHE A 310 10.84 -3.65 22.45
CA PHE A 310 11.28 -4.69 23.38
C PHE A 310 12.42 -4.17 24.26
N ARG A 311 12.67 -4.86 25.38
CA ARG A 311 13.69 -4.49 26.34
C ARG A 311 14.80 -5.53 26.36
N LEU A 312 16.04 -5.09 26.18
CA LEU A 312 17.25 -5.87 26.45
C LEU A 312 17.68 -5.60 27.89
N SER A 313 17.61 -6.59 28.77
CA SER A 313 17.97 -6.51 30.17
C SER A 313 19.27 -7.24 30.47
N GLY A 314 19.94 -6.88 31.55
CA GLY A 314 21.15 -7.56 32.02
C GLY A 314 22.42 -7.17 31.28
N ILE A 315 22.45 -6.01 30.64
CA ILE A 315 23.65 -5.45 30.00
C ILE A 315 24.78 -5.19 31.01
N LYS A 316 26.01 -5.17 30.48
CA LYS A 316 27.22 -4.94 31.29
C LYS A 316 27.17 -3.58 31.98
N ARG A 317 27.32 -3.56 33.29
CA ARG A 317 27.34 -2.34 34.08
C ARG A 317 28.62 -1.55 33.79
N ALA A 318 28.51 -0.39 33.17
CA ALA A 318 29.62 0.48 32.80
C ALA A 318 29.16 1.93 32.70
N LEU A 319 30.11 2.84 32.49
CA LEU A 319 29.79 4.24 32.18
C LEU A 319 29.03 4.36 30.87
N ALA A 320 28.25 5.43 30.71
CA ALA A 320 27.58 5.76 29.45
C ALA A 320 28.60 5.75 28.28
N GLY A 321 28.20 5.24 27.14
CA GLY A 321 29.04 5.16 25.95
C GLY A 321 29.96 3.92 25.90
N VAL A 322 30.10 3.15 27.00
CA VAL A 322 31.00 1.97 27.04
C VAL A 322 30.34 0.67 26.55
N PRO A 323 29.09 0.31 26.96
CA PRO A 323 28.45 -0.88 26.46
C PRO A 323 28.23 -0.82 24.95
N GLN A 324 28.48 -1.93 24.27
CA GLN A 324 28.25 -2.07 22.84
C GLN A 324 27.02 -2.94 22.61
N ILE A 325 25.95 -2.34 22.14
CA ILE A 325 24.68 -3.01 21.83
C ILE A 325 24.53 -3.09 20.32
N GLU A 326 24.67 -4.27 19.77
CA GLU A 326 24.44 -4.54 18.36
C GLU A 326 22.92 -4.69 18.14
N VAL A 327 22.35 -3.81 17.32
CA VAL A 327 20.96 -3.94 16.86
C VAL A 327 20.96 -4.39 15.43
N THR A 328 20.29 -5.52 15.17
CA THR A 328 20.19 -6.14 13.84
C THR A 328 18.75 -6.10 13.36
N PHE A 329 18.56 -5.57 12.16
CA PHE A 329 17.32 -5.63 11.39
C PHE A 329 17.49 -6.70 10.30
N ASP A 330 16.60 -7.68 10.31
CA ASP A 330 16.57 -8.79 9.35
C ASP A 330 15.19 -8.80 8.67
N LEU A 331 15.16 -8.40 7.41
CA LEU A 331 13.95 -8.25 6.61
C LEU A 331 13.91 -9.36 5.56
N ASP A 332 12.92 -10.24 5.65
CA ASP A 332 12.80 -11.40 4.75
C ASP A 332 12.18 -11.06 3.39
N VAL A 333 12.10 -12.05 2.50
CA VAL A 333 11.50 -11.93 1.16
C VAL A 333 10.00 -11.57 1.16
N ASN A 334 9.32 -11.74 2.29
CA ASN A 334 7.92 -11.39 2.48
C ASN A 334 7.76 -10.02 3.16
N GLY A 335 8.87 -9.28 3.40
CA GLY A 335 8.84 -8.01 4.11
C GLY A 335 8.56 -8.14 5.62
N ILE A 336 8.78 -9.33 6.21
CA ILE A 336 8.65 -9.53 7.65
C ILE A 336 9.95 -9.10 8.31
N LEU A 337 9.84 -8.15 9.25
CA LEU A 337 10.97 -7.59 9.98
C LEU A 337 11.18 -8.30 11.31
N LYS A 338 12.35 -8.90 11.48
CA LYS A 338 12.88 -9.38 12.75
C LYS A 338 13.92 -8.41 13.26
N VAL A 339 13.80 -7.97 14.51
CA VAL A 339 14.77 -7.08 15.15
C VAL A 339 15.35 -7.78 16.35
N SER A 340 16.67 -7.81 16.46
CA SER A 340 17.37 -8.29 17.64
C SER A 340 18.32 -7.22 18.20
N ALA A 341 18.54 -7.28 19.49
CA ALA A 341 19.55 -6.49 20.19
C ALA A 341 20.42 -7.40 21.05
N LYS A 342 21.74 -7.25 20.95
CA LYS A 342 22.73 -8.07 21.64
C LYS A 342 23.78 -7.21 22.33
N ASP A 343 24.00 -7.42 23.63
CA ASP A 343 25.17 -6.89 24.33
C ASP A 343 26.42 -7.69 23.96
N LEU A 344 27.32 -7.08 23.23
CA LEU A 344 28.56 -7.74 22.77
C LEU A 344 29.52 -8.06 23.94
N GLY A 345 29.38 -7.35 25.07
CA GLY A 345 30.22 -7.57 26.26
C GLY A 345 29.78 -8.76 27.11
N ARG A 346 28.48 -9.12 27.12
CA ARG A 346 27.91 -10.23 27.91
C ARG A 346 27.28 -11.33 27.07
N GLY A 347 27.03 -11.08 25.77
CA GLY A 347 26.36 -12.04 24.90
C GLY A 347 24.86 -12.16 25.16
N VAL A 348 24.26 -11.33 26.02
CA VAL A 348 22.81 -11.32 26.26
C VAL A 348 22.12 -10.76 25.03
N GLU A 349 21.07 -11.46 24.54
CA GLU A 349 20.32 -11.09 23.34
C GLU A 349 18.82 -11.14 23.61
N GLN A 350 18.08 -10.22 22.99
CA GLN A 350 16.63 -10.22 22.90
C GLN A 350 16.20 -9.89 21.47
N GLN A 351 15.05 -10.37 21.09
CA GLN A 351 14.50 -10.15 19.75
C GLN A 351 13.00 -9.96 19.74
N ILE A 352 12.51 -9.28 18.71
CA ILE A 352 11.09 -9.18 18.39
C ILE A 352 10.89 -9.45 16.90
N VAL A 353 9.81 -10.13 16.56
CA VAL A 353 9.31 -10.19 15.19
C VAL A 353 8.20 -9.16 15.07
N ILE A 354 8.38 -8.19 14.19
CA ILE A 354 7.37 -7.16 13.94
C ILE A 354 6.24 -7.78 13.13
N THR A 355 5.18 -8.10 13.84
CA THR A 355 3.89 -8.50 13.26
C THR A 355 2.91 -7.36 13.49
N SER A 356 1.97 -7.12 12.56
CA SER A 356 0.96 -6.06 12.76
C SER A 356 0.27 -6.19 14.12
N SER A 357 -0.18 -5.07 14.67
CA SER A 357 -0.67 -4.87 16.04
C SER A 357 -1.86 -5.73 16.50
N THR A 358 -2.41 -6.58 15.64
CA THR A 358 -3.40 -7.61 16.00
C THR A 358 -2.70 -8.96 16.12
N ASN A 359 -2.06 -9.17 17.26
CA ASN A 359 -1.42 -10.45 17.58
C ASN A 359 -2.48 -11.47 17.99
N LEU A 360 -3.06 -12.16 17.02
CA LEU A 360 -3.77 -13.39 17.30
C LEU A 360 -2.74 -14.50 17.59
N SER A 361 -2.86 -15.17 18.72
CA SER A 361 -2.11 -16.38 19.03
C SER A 361 -2.50 -17.51 18.08
N GLU A 362 -1.70 -18.57 17.99
CA GLU A 362 -2.03 -19.75 17.19
C GLU A 362 -3.36 -20.39 17.65
N GLU A 363 -3.70 -20.26 18.95
CA GLU A 363 -4.96 -20.73 19.49
C GLU A 363 -6.16 -19.85 19.05
N GLU A 364 -5.99 -18.55 19.01
CA GLU A 364 -7.01 -17.61 18.48
C GLU A 364 -7.21 -17.78 16.98
N ILE A 365 -6.15 -18.05 16.21
CA ILE A 365 -6.24 -18.38 14.78
C ILE A 365 -7.05 -19.67 14.59
N ARG A 366 -6.79 -20.70 15.41
CA ARG A 366 -7.54 -21.96 15.37
C ARG A 366 -9.02 -21.74 15.70
N ARG A 367 -9.33 -20.99 16.75
CA ARG A 367 -10.72 -20.66 17.13
C ARG A 367 -11.43 -19.87 16.01
N ALA A 368 -10.77 -18.85 15.46
CA ALA A 368 -11.33 -18.07 14.35
C ALA A 368 -11.62 -18.94 13.11
N ARG A 369 -10.78 -19.95 12.84
CA ARG A 369 -11.00 -20.92 11.77
C ARG A 369 -12.18 -21.85 12.08
N GLU A 370 -12.27 -22.38 13.31
CA GLU A 370 -13.39 -23.21 13.75
C GLU A 370 -14.72 -22.45 13.70
N ASP A 371 -14.71 -21.18 14.09
CA ASP A 371 -15.88 -20.31 14.01
C ASP A 371 -16.29 -20.04 12.55
N ALA A 372 -15.33 -19.72 11.66
CA ALA A 372 -15.61 -19.51 10.25
C ALA A 372 -16.28 -20.74 9.60
N MET A 373 -15.79 -21.96 9.91
CA MET A 373 -16.37 -23.20 9.40
C MET A 373 -17.83 -23.45 9.90
N ARG A 374 -18.20 -22.93 11.07
CA ARG A 374 -19.57 -23.04 11.60
C ARG A 374 -20.58 -22.12 10.90
N TYR A 375 -20.11 -21.09 10.23
CA TYR A 375 -20.98 -20.17 9.47
C TYR A 375 -21.09 -20.52 7.98
N GLU A 376 -20.35 -21.55 7.50
CA GLU A 376 -20.49 -22.11 6.16
C GLU A 376 -21.56 -23.23 6.07
N GLU A 377 -22.09 -23.72 7.22
CA GLU A 377 -23.25 -24.62 7.30
C GLU A 377 -24.57 -23.82 7.50
#